data_0c387db1849e5d0c8c271944bbb6f1b1
#
_entry.id   0c387db1849e5d0c8c271944bbb6f1b1
#
_cell.length_a   1.000
_cell.length_b   1.000
_cell.length_c   1.000
_cell.angle_alpha   90.00
_cell.angle_beta   90.00
_cell.angle_gamma   90.00
#
_symmetry.space_group_name_H-M   'P 1'
#
loop_
_entity.id
_entity.type
_entity.pdbx_description
1 polymer ?
#
loop_
_entity_poly.entity_id
_entity_poly.type
_entity_poly.pdbx_seq_one_letter_code
_entity_poly.pdbx_strand_id
1 'polypeptide(L)'
;MRSALPVALTGRVVTPEGIVADGVVVVEGARVIWAGALTGLPEPLRDITTPAGWDVGRTLLPGLVDTHCHGGAGGEFGSDESAARTAMEHHHLRGSTTVVGSLVSNTRAELLAGVTACAHLVATGQLAGIHLEGPFLSLARRGAQNPAVLTDVDATLVESLVQAATDAGAEGALLQMTYAPERTGGAELPRLLSSLGIVPALGHTDSDVDTAWHSLRLGREVAPRGGRPLVTHVFNGMPPLHHRSPGPVAACLGQAAAGDAVLEVVGDGVHLAAGTVRMLFEVVGPAGLDLVTDSMAASGMPEGSYTLGGQEVVVADGTARLVEGGSIAGGVATLLDVVRWCVHEAGISLLDAVTAASATPARTLALDDVGRLAPSAHADVLVVDDALSLVRVMRRGVWL
;
A
#
# COMPACT_ATOMS: atom_id res chain seq x y z
N MET A 1 -32.90 -8.86 4.20
CA MET A 1 -31.86 -9.72 3.52
C MET A 1 -31.66 -10.93 4.41
N ARG A 2 -31.73 -12.19 3.87
CA ARG A 2 -31.39 -13.37 4.66
C ARG A 2 -29.87 -13.26 4.98
N SER A 3 -29.52 -13.33 6.27
CA SER A 3 -28.12 -13.46 6.68
C SER A 3 -27.52 -14.66 5.93
N ALA A 4 -26.40 -14.46 5.25
CA ALA A 4 -25.67 -15.59 4.67
C ALA A 4 -25.30 -16.53 5.82
N LEU A 5 -25.50 -17.84 5.64
CA LEU A 5 -25.10 -18.82 6.64
C LEU A 5 -23.60 -18.71 6.88
N PRO A 6 -23.12 -18.79 8.12
CA PRO A 6 -21.72 -18.75 8.41
C PRO A 6 -20.98 -19.92 7.76
N VAL A 7 -19.72 -19.71 7.38
CA VAL A 7 -18.83 -20.72 6.80
C VAL A 7 -17.54 -20.81 7.59
N ALA A 8 -17.01 -22.01 7.76
CA ALA A 8 -15.73 -22.28 8.41
C ALA A 8 -14.66 -22.64 7.36
N LEU A 9 -13.58 -21.88 7.31
CA LEU A 9 -12.43 -22.11 6.45
C LEU A 9 -11.30 -22.68 7.31
N THR A 10 -10.93 -23.92 7.10
CA THR A 10 -9.90 -24.63 7.90
C THR A 10 -8.57 -24.68 7.14
N GLY A 11 -7.45 -24.67 7.85
CA GLY A 11 -6.10 -24.71 7.28
C GLY A 11 -5.07 -24.08 8.20
N ARG A 12 -3.88 -23.80 7.68
CA ARG A 12 -2.89 -22.97 8.36
C ARG A 12 -3.34 -21.52 8.29
N VAL A 13 -3.50 -20.85 9.42
CA VAL A 13 -4.04 -19.47 9.49
C VAL A 13 -2.97 -18.50 9.97
N VAL A 14 -2.75 -17.41 9.24
CA VAL A 14 -1.92 -16.28 9.69
C VAL A 14 -2.83 -15.29 10.42
N THR A 15 -2.66 -15.21 11.73
CA THR A 15 -3.38 -14.27 12.61
C THR A 15 -2.45 -13.16 13.09
N PRO A 16 -2.96 -12.08 13.70
CA PRO A 16 -2.11 -11.04 14.30
C PRO A 16 -1.14 -11.57 15.38
N GLU A 17 -1.51 -12.66 16.05
CA GLU A 17 -0.74 -13.26 17.13
C GLU A 17 0.31 -14.28 16.65
N GLY A 18 0.20 -14.72 15.38
CA GLY A 18 1.12 -15.70 14.81
C GLY A 18 0.47 -16.67 13.82
N ILE A 19 1.21 -17.70 13.44
CA ILE A 19 0.73 -18.73 12.51
C ILE A 19 0.17 -19.91 13.30
N VAL A 20 -1.09 -20.24 13.04
CA VAL A 20 -1.81 -21.38 13.63
C VAL A 20 -1.86 -22.51 12.61
N ALA A 21 -1.16 -23.63 12.88
CA ALA A 21 -1.06 -24.75 11.95
C ALA A 21 -2.42 -25.42 11.66
N ASP A 22 -3.16 -25.77 12.71
CA ASP A 22 -4.51 -26.34 12.64
C ASP A 22 -5.53 -25.25 13.01
N GLY A 23 -5.71 -24.31 12.10
CA GLY A 23 -6.52 -23.13 12.32
C GLY A 23 -7.88 -23.19 11.62
N VAL A 24 -8.73 -22.26 12.00
CA VAL A 24 -10.03 -22.03 11.36
C VAL A 24 -10.35 -20.53 11.36
N VAL A 25 -10.90 -20.05 10.25
CA VAL A 25 -11.52 -18.73 10.12
C VAL A 25 -13.01 -18.95 9.90
N VAL A 26 -13.84 -18.39 10.78
CA VAL A 26 -15.29 -18.44 10.63
C VAL A 26 -15.77 -17.07 10.16
N VAL A 27 -16.51 -17.09 9.05
CA VAL A 27 -17.04 -15.90 8.38
C VAL A 27 -18.56 -15.92 8.43
N GLU A 28 -19.17 -14.81 8.80
CA GLU A 28 -20.60 -14.56 8.69
C GLU A 28 -20.86 -13.23 7.96
N GLY A 29 -21.53 -13.31 6.82
CA GLY A 29 -21.71 -12.15 5.95
C GLY A 29 -20.37 -11.53 5.56
N ALA A 30 -20.20 -10.24 5.79
CA ALA A 30 -18.98 -9.50 5.45
C ALA A 30 -17.92 -9.49 6.56
N ARG A 31 -18.08 -10.27 7.65
CA ARG A 31 -17.23 -10.19 8.84
C ARG A 31 -16.63 -11.53 9.24
N VAL A 32 -15.40 -11.46 9.74
CA VAL A 32 -14.81 -12.56 10.51
C VAL A 32 -15.45 -12.56 11.90
N ILE A 33 -15.99 -13.68 12.31
CA ILE A 33 -16.55 -13.87 13.66
C ILE A 33 -15.62 -14.68 14.57
N TRP A 34 -14.70 -15.44 13.98
CA TRP A 34 -13.65 -16.18 14.69
C TRP A 34 -12.44 -16.40 13.79
N ALA A 35 -11.23 -16.35 14.35
CA ALA A 35 -10.01 -16.84 13.73
C ALA A 35 -9.04 -17.33 14.82
N GLY A 36 -8.45 -18.50 14.64
CA GLY A 36 -7.54 -19.08 15.61
C GLY A 36 -7.48 -20.60 15.52
N ALA A 37 -6.99 -21.25 16.59
CA ALA A 37 -6.85 -22.69 16.63
C ALA A 37 -8.20 -23.41 16.60
N LEU A 38 -8.32 -24.46 15.79
CA LEU A 38 -9.54 -25.27 15.69
C LEU A 38 -9.98 -25.83 17.05
N THR A 39 -9.02 -26.18 17.90
CA THR A 39 -9.30 -26.67 19.28
C THR A 39 -9.89 -25.60 20.20
N GLY A 40 -9.66 -24.33 19.89
CA GLY A 40 -10.20 -23.18 20.63
C GLY A 40 -11.55 -22.68 20.12
N LEU A 41 -12.11 -23.32 19.06
CA LEU A 41 -13.37 -22.88 18.45
C LEU A 41 -14.52 -22.95 19.46
N PRO A 42 -15.24 -21.85 19.72
CA PRO A 42 -16.38 -21.81 20.63
C PRO A 42 -17.47 -22.84 20.25
N GLU A 43 -18.11 -23.45 21.25
CA GLU A 43 -19.12 -24.50 21.05
C GLU A 43 -20.21 -24.11 20.01
N PRO A 44 -20.80 -22.91 20.03
CA PRO A 44 -21.82 -22.53 19.05
C PRO A 44 -21.36 -22.50 17.60
N LEU A 45 -20.02 -22.44 17.37
CA LEU A 45 -19.43 -22.35 16.01
C LEU A 45 -18.95 -23.71 15.48
N ARG A 46 -18.96 -24.78 16.31
CA ARG A 46 -18.38 -26.10 15.94
C ARG A 46 -19.18 -26.83 14.86
N ASP A 47 -20.46 -26.57 14.75
CA ASP A 47 -21.35 -27.19 13.76
C ASP A 47 -21.39 -26.43 12.42
N ILE A 48 -20.59 -25.36 12.29
CA ILE A 48 -20.54 -24.58 11.04
C ILE A 48 -19.78 -25.39 9.99
N THR A 49 -20.40 -25.55 8.83
CA THR A 49 -19.88 -26.38 7.76
C THR A 49 -18.75 -25.69 6.98
N THR A 50 -17.77 -26.47 6.61
CA THR A 50 -16.75 -26.10 5.63
C THR A 50 -17.36 -26.16 4.21
N PRO A 51 -16.98 -25.26 3.29
CA PRO A 51 -17.44 -25.31 1.90
C PRO A 51 -17.14 -26.67 1.23
N ALA A 52 -18.05 -27.15 0.39
CA ALA A 52 -17.83 -28.40 -0.35
C ALA A 52 -16.55 -28.33 -1.20
N GLY A 53 -15.73 -29.39 -1.16
CA GLY A 53 -14.45 -29.45 -1.89
C GLY A 53 -13.33 -28.58 -1.28
N TRP A 54 -13.48 -28.14 -0.02
CA TRP A 54 -12.45 -27.37 0.67
C TRP A 54 -11.21 -28.23 0.92
N ASP A 55 -10.03 -27.69 0.55
CA ASP A 55 -8.72 -28.31 0.79
C ASP A 55 -8.11 -27.75 2.08
N VAL A 56 -7.99 -28.59 3.10
CA VAL A 56 -7.45 -28.24 4.42
C VAL A 56 -5.92 -28.01 4.41
N GLY A 57 -5.21 -28.44 3.36
CA GLY A 57 -3.77 -28.22 3.19
C GLY A 57 -3.40 -26.78 2.78
N ARG A 58 -4.36 -25.85 2.77
CA ARG A 58 -4.14 -24.47 2.36
C ARG A 58 -3.72 -23.56 3.50
N THR A 59 -3.06 -22.46 3.14
CA THR A 59 -2.77 -21.36 4.06
C THR A 59 -3.77 -20.23 3.85
N LEU A 60 -4.32 -19.72 4.95
CA LEU A 60 -5.25 -18.59 4.97
C LEU A 60 -4.49 -17.35 5.45
N LEU A 61 -4.41 -16.34 4.58
CA LEU A 61 -3.82 -15.04 4.90
C LEU A 61 -4.94 -14.00 5.03
N PRO A 62 -4.74 -12.91 5.79
CA PRO A 62 -5.61 -11.74 5.69
C PRO A 62 -5.53 -11.14 4.29
N GLY A 63 -6.59 -10.46 3.88
CA GLY A 63 -6.55 -9.62 2.69
C GLY A 63 -5.42 -8.61 2.77
N LEU A 64 -4.62 -8.52 1.71
CA LEU A 64 -3.49 -7.58 1.64
C LEU A 64 -3.97 -6.15 1.45
N VAL A 65 -3.18 -5.20 1.94
CA VAL A 65 -3.45 -3.77 1.94
C VAL A 65 -2.34 -3.08 1.16
N ASP A 66 -2.64 -2.63 -0.04
CA ASP A 66 -1.70 -1.94 -0.94
C ASP A 66 -1.94 -0.44 -0.85
N THR A 67 -1.01 0.27 -0.21
CA THR A 67 -1.13 1.69 0.06
C THR A 67 -0.50 2.57 -1.03
N HIS A 68 0.28 1.97 -1.94
CA HIS A 68 0.94 2.69 -3.02
C HIS A 68 0.83 1.89 -4.32
N CYS A 69 -0.13 2.27 -5.17
CA CYS A 69 -0.46 1.59 -6.41
C CYS A 69 -0.98 2.59 -7.44
N HIS A 70 -0.30 2.73 -8.60
CA HIS A 70 -0.67 3.66 -9.69
C HIS A 70 -1.59 3.03 -10.73
N GLY A 71 -1.61 1.69 -10.84
CA GLY A 71 -2.43 1.05 -11.86
C GLY A 71 -2.24 -0.47 -11.97
N GLY A 72 -2.95 -1.07 -12.94
CA GLY A 72 -2.87 -2.48 -13.28
C GLY A 72 -3.83 -2.84 -14.41
N ALA A 73 -3.58 -3.95 -15.08
CA ALA A 73 -4.40 -4.48 -16.20
C ALA A 73 -4.70 -3.46 -17.31
N GLY A 74 -3.74 -2.58 -17.59
CA GLY A 74 -3.89 -1.51 -18.59
C GLY A 74 -4.59 -0.25 -18.09
N GLY A 75 -5.13 -0.24 -16.86
CA GLY A 75 -5.74 0.93 -16.22
C GLY A 75 -4.75 1.68 -15.33
N GLU A 76 -4.97 2.99 -15.15
CA GLU A 76 -4.21 3.87 -14.28
C GLU A 76 -5.17 4.62 -13.35
N PHE A 77 -4.78 4.86 -12.09
CA PHE A 77 -5.52 5.75 -11.21
C PHE A 77 -5.29 7.19 -11.65
N GLY A 78 -6.34 7.82 -12.14
CA GLY A 78 -6.30 9.15 -12.77
C GLY A 78 -7.70 9.68 -13.03
N SER A 79 -7.84 10.57 -14.03
CA SER A 79 -9.11 11.22 -14.37
C SER A 79 -10.15 10.31 -15.04
N ASP A 80 -9.75 9.13 -15.53
CA ASP A 80 -10.67 8.12 -16.10
C ASP A 80 -11.10 7.11 -15.02
N GLU A 81 -12.34 7.24 -14.52
CA GLU A 81 -12.90 6.33 -13.52
C GLU A 81 -12.96 4.86 -14.01
N SER A 82 -13.16 4.64 -15.32
CA SER A 82 -13.21 3.27 -15.87
C SER A 82 -11.82 2.61 -15.83
N ALA A 83 -10.77 3.36 -16.16
CA ALA A 83 -9.40 2.90 -16.04
C ALA A 83 -9.02 2.64 -14.57
N ALA A 84 -9.38 3.55 -13.66
CA ALA A 84 -9.16 3.38 -12.23
C ALA A 84 -9.88 2.15 -11.68
N ARG A 85 -11.11 1.88 -12.12
CA ARG A 85 -11.87 0.68 -11.77
C ARG A 85 -11.18 -0.60 -12.25
N THR A 86 -10.69 -0.61 -13.49
CA THR A 86 -9.94 -1.74 -14.07
C THR A 86 -8.68 -2.06 -13.24
N ALA A 87 -7.91 -1.04 -12.89
CA ALA A 87 -6.73 -1.18 -12.04
C ALA A 87 -7.09 -1.77 -10.66
N MET A 88 -8.09 -1.20 -10.01
CA MET A 88 -8.55 -1.66 -8.71
C MET A 88 -9.03 -3.12 -8.73
N GLU A 89 -9.86 -3.51 -9.72
CA GLU A 89 -10.36 -4.88 -9.86
C GLU A 89 -9.23 -5.88 -10.09
N HIS A 90 -8.22 -5.50 -10.88
CA HIS A 90 -7.01 -6.31 -11.06
C HIS A 90 -6.35 -6.66 -9.72
N HIS A 91 -6.11 -5.67 -8.86
CA HIS A 91 -5.49 -5.86 -7.57
C HIS A 91 -6.37 -6.64 -6.59
N HIS A 92 -7.68 -6.39 -6.58
CA HIS A 92 -8.63 -7.17 -5.75
C HIS A 92 -8.59 -8.66 -6.11
N LEU A 93 -8.63 -8.99 -7.39
CA LEU A 93 -8.57 -10.38 -7.88
C LEU A 93 -7.21 -11.05 -7.63
N ARG A 94 -6.17 -10.28 -7.30
CA ARG A 94 -4.81 -10.76 -7.01
C ARG A 94 -4.43 -10.72 -5.54
N GLY A 95 -5.40 -10.44 -4.65
CA GLY A 95 -5.21 -10.55 -3.21
C GLY A 95 -5.06 -9.24 -2.46
N SER A 96 -4.84 -8.10 -3.12
CA SER A 96 -4.93 -6.79 -2.47
C SER A 96 -6.41 -6.42 -2.30
N THR A 97 -7.06 -6.93 -1.23
CA THR A 97 -8.50 -6.68 -0.99
C THR A 97 -8.78 -5.23 -0.58
N THR A 98 -7.74 -4.52 -0.18
CA THR A 98 -7.75 -3.11 0.20
C THR A 98 -6.69 -2.39 -0.62
N VAL A 99 -7.09 -1.42 -1.44
CA VAL A 99 -6.21 -0.66 -2.34
C VAL A 99 -6.41 0.82 -2.12
N VAL A 100 -5.32 1.56 -2.00
CA VAL A 100 -5.27 3.02 -2.05
C VAL A 100 -4.79 3.42 -3.44
N GLY A 101 -5.61 4.14 -4.20
CA GLY A 101 -5.26 4.57 -5.56
C GLY A 101 -4.27 5.74 -5.53
N SER A 102 -3.09 5.57 -6.14
CA SER A 102 -2.04 6.58 -6.17
C SER A 102 -2.10 7.41 -7.44
N LEU A 103 -2.26 8.72 -7.28
CA LEU A 103 -2.19 9.69 -8.37
C LEU A 103 -0.76 10.23 -8.45
N VAL A 104 -0.12 10.08 -9.62
CA VAL A 104 1.18 10.70 -9.90
C VAL A 104 1.06 12.22 -10.01
N SER A 105 2.19 12.93 -9.89
CA SER A 105 2.24 14.38 -10.11
C SER A 105 1.64 14.76 -11.46
N ASN A 106 0.73 15.73 -11.46
CA ASN A 106 0.06 16.21 -12.66
C ASN A 106 -0.35 17.69 -12.51
N THR A 107 -0.95 18.27 -13.54
CA THR A 107 -1.52 19.63 -13.46
C THR A 107 -2.64 19.68 -12.42
N ARG A 108 -2.91 20.88 -11.87
CA ARG A 108 -4.03 21.09 -10.93
C ARG A 108 -5.35 20.52 -11.48
N ALA A 109 -5.62 20.74 -12.77
CA ALA A 109 -6.87 20.29 -13.40
C ALA A 109 -6.97 18.73 -13.42
N GLU A 110 -5.89 18.05 -13.81
CA GLU A 110 -5.84 16.59 -13.87
C GLU A 110 -5.90 15.97 -12.45
N LEU A 111 -5.21 16.59 -11.47
CA LEU A 111 -5.28 16.12 -10.08
C LEU A 111 -6.70 16.25 -9.51
N LEU A 112 -7.39 17.35 -9.75
CA LEU A 112 -8.78 17.53 -9.32
C LEU A 112 -9.71 16.50 -9.99
N ALA A 113 -9.56 16.28 -11.29
CA ALA A 113 -10.33 15.26 -12.02
C ALA A 113 -10.02 13.85 -11.51
N GLY A 114 -8.74 13.53 -11.28
CA GLY A 114 -8.30 12.22 -10.76
C GLY A 114 -8.81 11.95 -9.35
N VAL A 115 -8.74 12.94 -8.46
CA VAL A 115 -9.28 12.84 -7.11
C VAL A 115 -10.79 12.61 -7.17
N THR A 116 -11.53 13.34 -8.02
CA THR A 116 -12.98 13.17 -8.17
C THR A 116 -13.33 11.76 -8.66
N ALA A 117 -12.64 11.25 -9.68
CA ALA A 117 -12.88 9.91 -10.22
C ALA A 117 -12.59 8.81 -9.18
N CYS A 118 -11.46 8.89 -8.48
CA CYS A 118 -11.13 7.93 -7.42
C CYS A 118 -12.06 8.07 -6.21
N ALA A 119 -12.50 9.27 -5.85
CA ALA A 119 -13.42 9.51 -4.75
C ALA A 119 -14.77 8.82 -4.95
N HIS A 120 -15.29 8.73 -6.18
CA HIS A 120 -16.49 7.94 -6.47
C HIS A 120 -16.30 6.45 -6.13
N LEU A 121 -15.12 5.89 -6.39
CA LEU A 121 -14.80 4.51 -6.02
C LEU A 121 -14.65 4.34 -4.50
N VAL A 122 -14.12 5.36 -3.80
CA VAL A 122 -14.05 5.38 -2.34
C VAL A 122 -15.45 5.46 -1.72
N ALA A 123 -16.31 6.34 -2.21
CA ALA A 123 -17.67 6.53 -1.72
C ALA A 123 -18.51 5.23 -1.80
N THR A 124 -18.21 4.37 -2.79
CA THR A 124 -18.86 3.06 -2.95
C THR A 124 -18.12 1.92 -2.24
N GLY A 125 -17.05 2.21 -1.50
CA GLY A 125 -16.24 1.23 -0.76
C GLY A 125 -15.44 0.27 -1.65
N GLN A 126 -15.21 0.65 -2.89
CA GLN A 126 -14.41 -0.12 -3.84
C GLN A 126 -12.91 0.17 -3.66
N LEU A 127 -12.50 1.45 -3.57
CA LEU A 127 -11.19 1.86 -3.08
C LEU A 127 -11.23 2.15 -1.56
N ALA A 128 -10.08 2.03 -0.90
CA ALA A 128 -9.93 2.39 0.50
C ALA A 128 -9.65 3.89 0.69
N GLY A 129 -9.01 4.52 -0.28
CA GLY A 129 -8.64 5.92 -0.26
C GLY A 129 -7.77 6.30 -1.44
N ILE A 130 -7.19 7.49 -1.35
CA ILE A 130 -6.37 8.12 -2.38
C ILE A 130 -5.03 8.50 -1.78
N HIS A 131 -3.95 8.18 -2.47
CA HIS A 131 -2.60 8.66 -2.26
C HIS A 131 -2.26 9.71 -3.33
N LEU A 132 -1.66 10.82 -2.93
CA LEU A 132 -1.11 11.83 -3.84
C LEU A 132 0.41 11.70 -3.87
N GLU A 133 1.00 11.22 -4.95
CA GLU A 133 2.44 11.21 -5.10
C GLU A 133 2.94 12.50 -5.76
N GLY A 134 3.17 13.49 -4.93
CA GLY A 134 3.49 14.86 -5.35
C GLY A 134 2.25 15.76 -5.49
N PRO A 135 2.37 16.92 -6.16
CA PRO A 135 3.45 17.36 -7.06
C PRO A 135 4.62 18.12 -6.38
N PHE A 136 4.70 18.13 -5.06
CA PHE A 136 5.68 18.89 -4.29
C PHE A 136 6.98 18.10 -4.10
N LEU A 137 7.56 17.60 -5.21
CA LEU A 137 8.71 16.70 -5.22
C LEU A 137 9.98 17.40 -5.68
N SER A 138 11.14 16.83 -5.30
CA SER A 138 12.44 17.31 -5.77
C SER A 138 12.65 17.03 -7.26
N LEU A 139 12.96 18.05 -8.03
CA LEU A 139 13.27 17.91 -9.45
C LEU A 139 14.48 16.98 -9.67
N ALA A 140 15.47 17.03 -8.77
CA ALA A 140 16.66 16.19 -8.83
C ALA A 140 16.37 14.71 -8.55
N ARG A 141 15.27 14.41 -7.83
CA ARG A 141 14.87 13.07 -7.41
C ARG A 141 13.49 12.65 -7.93
N ARG A 142 13.06 13.26 -9.02
CA ARG A 142 11.73 13.05 -9.61
C ARG A 142 11.45 11.61 -10.04
N GLY A 143 12.47 10.77 -10.25
CA GLY A 143 12.27 9.42 -10.77
C GLY A 143 11.51 9.44 -12.10
N ALA A 144 10.36 8.78 -12.15
CA ALA A 144 9.45 8.75 -13.29
C ALA A 144 8.39 9.86 -13.29
N GLN A 145 8.43 10.81 -12.34
CA GLN A 145 7.48 11.91 -12.30
C GLN A 145 7.78 12.94 -13.40
N ASN A 146 6.73 13.50 -14.00
CA ASN A 146 6.85 14.51 -15.08
C ASN A 146 7.41 15.84 -14.53
N PRO A 147 8.61 16.28 -14.94
CA PRO A 147 9.24 17.48 -14.39
C PRO A 147 8.45 18.78 -14.67
N ALA A 148 7.62 18.80 -15.71
CA ALA A 148 6.87 20.00 -16.10
C ALA A 148 5.75 20.36 -15.13
N VAL A 149 5.32 19.43 -14.28
CA VAL A 149 4.20 19.63 -13.35
C VAL A 149 4.64 19.68 -11.87
N LEU A 150 5.94 19.51 -11.58
CA LEU A 150 6.46 19.62 -10.22
C LEU A 150 6.49 21.08 -9.79
N THR A 151 5.94 21.36 -8.59
CA THR A 151 5.82 22.72 -8.05
C THR A 151 6.35 22.79 -6.62
N ASP A 152 6.50 24.01 -6.13
CA ASP A 152 6.59 24.29 -4.69
C ASP A 152 5.23 24.07 -4.03
N VAL A 153 5.22 24.00 -2.70
CA VAL A 153 4.00 23.72 -1.94
C VAL A 153 2.94 24.80 -2.19
N ASP A 154 1.77 24.33 -2.60
CA ASP A 154 0.54 25.15 -2.76
C ASP A 154 -0.55 24.60 -1.83
N ALA A 155 -0.74 25.24 -0.70
CA ALA A 155 -1.76 24.88 0.28
C ALA A 155 -3.17 24.91 -0.32
N THR A 156 -3.44 25.87 -1.24
CA THR A 156 -4.76 25.99 -1.88
C THR A 156 -5.04 24.84 -2.84
N LEU A 157 -4.01 24.22 -3.41
CA LEU A 157 -4.16 23.00 -4.20
C LEU A 157 -4.60 21.85 -3.27
N VAL A 158 -3.92 21.63 -2.16
CA VAL A 158 -4.25 20.55 -1.20
C VAL A 158 -5.69 20.69 -0.71
N GLU A 159 -6.08 21.89 -0.26
CA GLU A 159 -7.44 22.19 0.19
C GLU A 159 -8.49 21.94 -0.90
N SER A 160 -8.18 22.32 -2.14
CA SER A 160 -9.07 22.10 -3.30
C SER A 160 -9.25 20.60 -3.61
N LEU A 161 -8.20 19.79 -3.46
CA LEU A 161 -8.26 18.34 -3.67
C LEU A 161 -9.10 17.65 -2.57
N VAL A 162 -8.95 18.08 -1.31
CA VAL A 162 -9.81 17.62 -0.21
C VAL A 162 -11.27 17.97 -0.47
N GLN A 163 -11.54 19.21 -0.92
CA GLN A 163 -12.90 19.65 -1.23
C GLN A 163 -13.49 18.85 -2.40
N ALA A 164 -12.70 18.58 -3.46
CA ALA A 164 -13.16 17.77 -4.59
C ALA A 164 -13.55 16.33 -4.17
N ALA A 165 -12.79 15.71 -3.28
CA ALA A 165 -13.14 14.40 -2.72
C ALA A 165 -14.43 14.46 -1.89
N THR A 166 -14.59 15.50 -1.08
CA THR A 166 -15.81 15.72 -0.28
C THR A 166 -17.04 15.93 -1.16
N ASP A 167 -16.93 16.75 -2.20
CA ASP A 167 -18.00 17.03 -3.16
C ASP A 167 -18.42 15.76 -3.95
N ALA A 168 -17.48 14.85 -4.17
CA ALA A 168 -17.71 13.54 -4.76
C ALA A 168 -18.30 12.49 -3.76
N GLY A 169 -18.58 12.90 -2.52
CA GLY A 169 -19.19 12.05 -1.49
C GLY A 169 -18.20 11.18 -0.71
N ALA A 170 -16.92 11.49 -0.74
CA ALA A 170 -15.85 10.72 -0.08
C ALA A 170 -15.02 11.62 0.86
N GLU A 171 -15.64 12.18 1.89
CA GLU A 171 -14.94 12.93 2.93
C GLU A 171 -13.84 12.06 3.57
N GLY A 172 -12.63 12.62 3.71
CA GLY A 172 -11.48 11.92 4.27
C GLY A 172 -10.86 10.87 3.33
N ALA A 173 -11.19 10.87 2.04
CA ALA A 173 -10.65 9.92 1.06
C ALA A 173 -9.14 10.10 0.81
N LEU A 174 -8.58 11.30 0.96
CA LEU A 174 -7.14 11.53 0.84
C LEU A 174 -6.47 10.99 2.10
N LEU A 175 -5.78 9.85 1.98
CA LEU A 175 -5.19 9.16 3.13
C LEU A 175 -3.72 9.56 3.38
N GLN A 176 -2.96 9.76 2.30
CA GLN A 176 -1.54 10.10 2.38
C GLN A 176 -1.11 11.00 1.22
N MET A 177 -0.04 11.75 1.42
CA MET A 177 0.57 12.59 0.39
C MET A 177 2.09 12.56 0.48
N THR A 178 2.74 12.22 -0.65
CA THR A 178 4.20 12.24 -0.80
C THR A 178 4.70 13.65 -1.12
N TYR A 179 5.76 14.06 -0.42
CA TYR A 179 6.39 15.36 -0.61
C TYR A 179 7.89 15.34 -0.29
N ALA A 180 8.62 16.29 -0.85
CA ALA A 180 10.02 16.56 -0.57
C ALA A 180 10.12 17.75 0.42
N PRO A 181 10.69 17.54 1.63
CA PRO A 181 10.69 18.56 2.68
C PRO A 181 11.56 19.78 2.36
N GLU A 182 12.52 19.67 1.45
CA GLU A 182 13.37 20.79 1.00
C GLU A 182 12.68 21.71 -0.01
N ARG A 183 11.51 21.35 -0.53
CA ARG A 183 10.75 22.25 -1.41
C ARG A 183 10.26 23.45 -0.62
N THR A 184 10.15 24.62 -1.30
CA THR A 184 9.60 25.83 -0.68
C THR A 184 8.23 25.55 -0.05
N GLY A 185 8.10 25.76 1.26
CA GLY A 185 6.89 25.43 2.02
C GLY A 185 6.85 23.99 2.55
N GLY A 186 7.77 23.11 2.13
CA GLY A 186 7.77 21.68 2.50
C GLY A 186 7.99 21.44 4.00
N ALA A 187 8.76 22.30 4.66
CA ALA A 187 9.04 22.15 6.09
C ALA A 187 7.77 22.19 6.98
N GLU A 188 6.75 22.97 6.60
CA GLU A 188 5.51 23.11 7.38
C GLU A 188 4.34 22.27 6.80
N LEU A 189 4.54 21.65 5.64
CA LEU A 189 3.51 20.85 4.97
C LEU A 189 2.95 19.73 5.86
N PRO A 190 3.72 19.01 6.70
CA PRO A 190 3.17 18.00 7.60
C PRO A 190 2.06 18.52 8.51
N ARG A 191 2.14 19.78 8.98
CA ARG A 191 1.08 20.37 9.81
C ARG A 191 -0.22 20.55 9.02
N LEU A 192 -0.12 21.07 7.79
CA LEU A 192 -1.28 21.23 6.92
C LEU A 192 -1.92 19.88 6.63
N LEU A 193 -1.14 18.90 6.14
CA LEU A 193 -1.65 17.58 5.80
C LEU A 193 -2.36 16.92 6.99
N SER A 194 -1.70 16.94 8.15
CA SER A 194 -2.27 16.35 9.37
C SER A 194 -3.55 17.05 9.84
N SER A 195 -3.65 18.38 9.70
CA SER A 195 -4.88 19.12 10.02
C SER A 195 -6.07 18.75 9.12
N LEU A 196 -5.78 18.24 7.92
CA LEU A 196 -6.75 17.73 6.95
C LEU A 196 -6.96 16.20 7.06
N GLY A 197 -6.33 15.55 8.06
CA GLY A 197 -6.45 14.10 8.25
C GLY A 197 -5.57 13.26 7.33
N ILE A 198 -4.66 13.88 6.57
CA ILE A 198 -3.78 13.24 5.58
C ILE A 198 -2.46 12.87 6.26
N VAL A 199 -1.98 11.63 6.08
CA VAL A 199 -0.68 11.17 6.58
C VAL A 199 0.43 11.78 5.70
N PRO A 200 1.38 12.53 6.27
CA PRO A 200 2.52 13.05 5.53
C PRO A 200 3.48 11.90 5.18
N ALA A 201 3.88 11.80 3.91
CA ALA A 201 4.80 10.79 3.40
C ALA A 201 6.03 11.48 2.78
N LEU A 202 7.21 11.31 3.42
CA LEU A 202 8.45 11.88 2.90
C LEU A 202 8.96 11.01 1.75
N GLY A 203 9.18 11.59 0.57
CA GLY A 203 9.69 10.88 -0.60
C GLY A 203 10.14 11.79 -1.73
N HIS A 204 10.76 11.23 -2.75
CA HIS A 204 11.28 11.96 -3.92
C HIS A 204 12.07 13.21 -3.51
N THR A 205 13.01 13.04 -2.60
CA THR A 205 13.71 14.13 -1.90
C THR A 205 15.22 14.06 -2.09
N ASP A 206 15.84 15.21 -2.30
CA ASP A 206 17.29 15.42 -2.30
C ASP A 206 17.78 16.11 -1.02
N SER A 207 16.96 16.07 0.03
CA SER A 207 17.27 16.73 1.31
C SER A 207 18.50 16.13 1.97
N ASP A 208 19.13 16.91 2.83
CA ASP A 208 20.10 16.41 3.78
C ASP A 208 19.46 15.63 4.93
N VAL A 209 20.26 15.02 5.77
CA VAL A 209 19.81 14.20 6.88
C VAL A 209 19.03 15.02 7.93
N ASP A 210 19.45 16.25 8.19
CA ASP A 210 18.84 17.08 9.24
C ASP A 210 17.46 17.57 8.81
N THR A 211 17.30 17.98 7.56
CA THR A 211 16.02 18.35 6.96
C THR A 211 15.03 17.19 6.98
N ALA A 212 15.45 15.99 6.53
CA ALA A 212 14.61 14.80 6.57
C ALA A 212 14.25 14.40 8.02
N TRP A 213 15.22 14.44 8.93
CA TRP A 213 14.99 14.13 10.34
C TRP A 213 13.98 15.06 10.99
N HIS A 214 14.14 16.37 10.74
CA HIS A 214 13.20 17.37 11.26
C HIS A 214 11.79 17.17 10.73
N SER A 215 11.66 16.91 9.42
CA SER A 215 10.38 16.68 8.76
C SER A 215 9.65 15.43 9.30
N LEU A 216 10.36 14.31 9.48
CA LEU A 216 9.78 13.09 10.05
C LEU A 216 9.38 13.26 11.51
N ARG A 217 10.20 13.94 12.32
CA ARG A 217 9.82 14.26 13.72
C ARG A 217 8.58 15.11 13.76
N LEU A 218 8.51 16.19 12.97
CA LEU A 218 7.32 17.01 12.88
C LEU A 218 6.11 16.18 12.46
N GLY A 219 6.26 15.34 11.42
CA GLY A 219 5.22 14.41 10.98
C GLY A 219 4.72 13.51 12.13
N ARG A 220 5.63 13.00 12.96
CA ARG A 220 5.29 12.18 14.14
C ARG A 220 4.54 12.96 15.22
N GLU A 221 4.95 14.22 15.47
CA GLU A 221 4.31 15.09 16.44
C GLU A 221 2.87 15.46 16.08
N VAL A 222 2.60 15.63 14.77
CA VAL A 222 1.30 16.10 14.28
C VAL A 222 0.47 15.02 13.60
N ALA A 223 0.97 13.79 13.50
CA ALA A 223 0.32 12.72 12.75
C ALA A 223 -1.16 12.55 13.12
N PRO A 224 -2.05 12.38 12.14
CA PRO A 224 -3.46 12.18 12.41
C PRO A 224 -3.69 10.97 13.32
N ARG A 225 -4.62 11.07 14.26
CA ARG A 225 -5.00 9.98 15.19
C ARG A 225 -3.84 9.39 16.00
N GLY A 226 -2.75 10.17 16.21
CA GLY A 226 -1.55 9.70 16.91
C GLY A 226 -0.74 8.65 16.13
N GLY A 227 -0.93 8.59 14.82
CA GLY A 227 -0.23 7.70 13.90
C GLY A 227 1.25 8.04 13.70
N ARG A 228 1.80 7.59 12.59
CA ARG A 228 3.20 7.79 12.20
C ARG A 228 3.26 8.34 10.77
N PRO A 229 4.24 9.21 10.44
CA PRO A 229 4.49 9.59 9.07
C PRO A 229 4.98 8.39 8.26
N LEU A 230 4.74 8.44 6.95
CA LEU A 230 5.26 7.47 5.99
C LEU A 230 6.57 7.97 5.37
N VAL A 231 7.36 7.03 4.87
CA VAL A 231 8.46 7.28 3.94
C VAL A 231 8.14 6.53 2.67
N THR A 232 7.88 7.27 1.61
CA THR A 232 7.48 6.70 0.32
C THR A 232 8.63 5.90 -0.28
N HIS A 233 8.38 4.64 -0.66
CA HIS A 233 9.30 3.67 -1.31
C HIS A 233 10.79 3.92 -1.01
N VAL A 234 11.16 3.81 0.27
CA VAL A 234 12.50 4.15 0.79
C VAL A 234 13.65 3.69 -0.13
N PHE A 235 14.68 4.50 -0.28
CA PHE A 235 15.79 4.45 -1.24
C PHE A 235 15.44 4.96 -2.65
N ASN A 236 14.24 4.70 -3.17
CA ASN A 236 13.85 5.13 -4.49
C ASN A 236 13.55 6.64 -4.48
N GLY A 237 13.97 7.34 -5.53
CA GLY A 237 13.85 8.80 -5.56
C GLY A 237 14.63 9.52 -4.45
N MET A 238 15.72 8.92 -3.94
CA MET A 238 16.59 9.49 -2.89
C MET A 238 18.07 9.35 -3.27
N PRO A 239 18.99 10.22 -2.75
CA PRO A 239 20.42 9.99 -2.88
C PRO A 239 20.83 8.72 -2.11
N PRO A 240 21.82 7.96 -2.61
CA PRO A 240 22.35 6.80 -1.91
C PRO A 240 22.89 7.16 -0.53
N LEU A 241 22.67 6.30 0.47
CA LEU A 241 23.25 6.46 1.80
C LEU A 241 24.77 6.34 1.72
N HIS A 242 25.47 7.40 2.10
CA HIS A 242 26.93 7.42 2.15
C HIS A 242 27.40 7.85 3.55
N HIS A 243 28.39 7.18 4.10
CA HIS A 243 28.83 7.33 5.50
C HIS A 243 29.31 8.73 5.92
N ARG A 244 29.63 9.63 4.99
CA ARG A 244 29.98 11.05 5.24
C ARG A 244 28.97 12.04 4.68
N SER A 245 27.99 11.58 3.90
CA SER A 245 26.89 12.36 3.36
C SER A 245 25.64 11.46 3.35
N PRO A 246 25.07 11.19 4.54
CA PRO A 246 24.09 10.11 4.71
C PRO A 246 22.74 10.37 4.02
N GLY A 247 22.41 11.63 3.73
CA GLY A 247 21.17 11.99 3.05
C GLY A 247 19.91 11.63 3.84
N PRO A 248 18.74 11.69 3.20
CA PRO A 248 17.45 11.42 3.85
C PRO A 248 17.30 9.98 4.32
N VAL A 249 17.94 9.02 3.61
CA VAL A 249 17.81 7.57 3.94
C VAL A 249 18.23 7.28 5.37
N ALA A 250 19.30 7.92 5.88
CA ALA A 250 19.76 7.70 7.25
C ALA A 250 18.74 8.19 8.29
N ALA A 251 18.08 9.33 8.03
CA ALA A 251 16.99 9.83 8.88
C ALA A 251 15.79 8.89 8.85
N CYS A 252 15.40 8.41 7.66
CA CYS A 252 14.29 7.47 7.47
C CYS A 252 14.51 6.17 8.26
N LEU A 253 15.68 5.54 8.10
CA LEU A 253 16.02 4.32 8.82
C LEU A 253 16.07 4.55 10.34
N GLY A 254 16.66 5.66 10.79
CA GLY A 254 16.75 5.99 12.21
C GLY A 254 15.38 6.20 12.86
N GLN A 255 14.49 6.97 12.22
CA GLN A 255 13.14 7.20 12.72
C GLN A 255 12.27 5.95 12.69
N ALA A 256 12.38 5.12 11.65
CA ALA A 256 11.65 3.87 11.56
C ALA A 256 12.12 2.84 12.61
N ALA A 257 13.43 2.71 12.82
CA ALA A 257 14.00 1.85 13.86
C ALA A 257 13.61 2.30 15.28
N ALA A 258 13.38 3.61 15.48
CA ALA A 258 12.85 4.14 16.74
C ALA A 258 11.33 3.93 16.90
N GLY A 259 10.64 3.46 15.86
CA GLY A 259 9.18 3.31 15.84
C GLY A 259 8.39 4.58 15.54
N ASP A 260 9.07 5.65 15.08
CA ASP A 260 8.48 6.98 14.86
C ASP A 260 8.06 7.24 13.40
N ALA A 261 8.43 6.34 12.46
CA ALA A 261 8.01 6.37 11.06
C ALA A 261 7.70 4.97 10.53
N VAL A 262 7.04 4.87 9.39
CA VAL A 262 6.83 3.63 8.63
C VAL A 262 7.45 3.79 7.24
N LEU A 263 8.20 2.79 6.80
CA LEU A 263 8.85 2.79 5.49
C LEU A 263 8.04 1.98 4.48
N GLU A 264 7.62 2.60 3.39
CA GLU A 264 7.16 1.84 2.23
C GLU A 264 8.35 1.14 1.56
N VAL A 265 8.14 -0.12 1.18
CA VAL A 265 9.18 -1.01 0.63
C VAL A 265 8.63 -1.71 -0.60
N VAL A 266 9.20 -1.45 -1.76
CA VAL A 266 8.91 -2.19 -2.98
C VAL A 266 9.83 -3.41 -3.04
N GLY A 267 9.38 -4.51 -2.43
CA GLY A 267 10.14 -5.75 -2.27
C GLY A 267 9.92 -6.73 -3.42
N ASP A 268 10.17 -6.33 -4.65
CA ASP A 268 9.91 -7.09 -5.87
C ASP A 268 11.16 -7.67 -6.56
N GLY A 269 12.35 -7.38 -6.01
CA GLY A 269 13.63 -7.80 -6.58
C GLY A 269 14.13 -6.92 -7.73
N VAL A 270 13.34 -5.95 -8.16
CA VAL A 270 13.69 -4.95 -9.19
C VAL A 270 14.10 -3.64 -8.53
N HIS A 271 13.25 -3.11 -7.63
CA HIS A 271 13.51 -1.88 -6.89
C HIS A 271 14.56 -2.05 -5.80
N LEU A 272 14.48 -3.16 -5.06
CA LEU A 272 15.42 -3.45 -3.96
C LEU A 272 15.99 -4.87 -4.08
N ALA A 273 17.30 -4.99 -3.83
CA ALA A 273 17.96 -6.29 -3.71
C ALA A 273 17.53 -7.02 -2.43
N ALA A 274 17.53 -8.36 -2.44
CA ALA A 274 17.15 -9.21 -1.32
C ALA A 274 17.87 -8.88 0.00
N GLY A 275 19.18 -8.57 -0.08
CA GLY A 275 19.97 -8.17 1.09
C GLY A 275 19.51 -6.85 1.71
N THR A 276 19.03 -5.89 0.89
CA THR A 276 18.48 -4.61 1.36
C THR A 276 17.14 -4.83 2.07
N VAL A 277 16.24 -5.63 1.48
CA VAL A 277 14.96 -5.96 2.11
C VAL A 277 15.17 -6.70 3.43
N ARG A 278 16.08 -7.69 3.46
CA ARG A 278 16.43 -8.39 4.70
C ARG A 278 16.93 -7.44 5.78
N MET A 279 17.86 -6.55 5.44
CA MET A 279 18.38 -5.55 6.37
C MET A 279 17.26 -4.66 6.94
N LEU A 280 16.29 -4.24 6.10
CA LEU A 280 15.14 -3.45 6.58
C LEU A 280 14.31 -4.20 7.62
N PHE A 281 13.98 -5.47 7.36
CA PHE A 281 13.24 -6.29 8.33
C PHE A 281 14.02 -6.54 9.63
N GLU A 282 15.35 -6.73 9.55
CA GLU A 282 16.21 -6.92 10.74
C GLU A 282 16.35 -5.63 11.57
N VAL A 283 16.44 -4.46 10.93
CA VAL A 283 16.69 -3.18 11.62
C VAL A 283 15.39 -2.54 12.12
N VAL A 284 14.34 -2.60 11.33
CA VAL A 284 13.08 -1.88 11.56
C VAL A 284 11.99 -2.80 12.12
N GLY A 285 11.97 -4.05 11.66
CA GLY A 285 10.91 -5.01 11.96
C GLY A 285 9.61 -4.77 11.17
N PRO A 286 8.73 -5.80 11.08
CA PRO A 286 7.54 -5.75 10.22
C PRO A 286 6.53 -4.67 10.63
N ALA A 287 6.54 -4.24 11.90
CA ALA A 287 5.63 -3.21 12.40
C ALA A 287 6.00 -1.78 11.97
N GLY A 288 7.18 -1.59 11.39
CA GLY A 288 7.64 -0.32 10.84
C GLY A 288 7.84 -0.35 9.31
N LEU A 289 7.41 -1.44 8.65
CA LEU A 289 7.51 -1.62 7.21
C LEU A 289 6.12 -1.78 6.58
N ASP A 290 5.93 -1.15 5.44
CA ASP A 290 4.75 -1.23 4.59
C ASP A 290 5.19 -1.77 3.22
N LEU A 291 4.89 -3.03 2.93
CA LEU A 291 5.16 -3.60 1.61
C LEU A 291 4.12 -3.07 0.63
N VAL A 292 4.59 -2.44 -0.43
CA VAL A 292 3.76 -1.84 -1.47
C VAL A 292 4.16 -2.37 -2.85
N THR A 293 3.26 -2.21 -3.82
CA THR A 293 3.57 -2.60 -5.20
C THR A 293 4.26 -1.50 -5.98
N ASP A 294 3.90 -0.24 -5.74
CA ASP A 294 4.22 0.87 -6.64
C ASP A 294 3.91 0.50 -8.10
N SER A 295 2.86 -0.33 -8.29
CA SER A 295 2.55 -0.92 -9.60
C SER A 295 1.96 0.12 -10.54
N MET A 296 2.25 -0.05 -11.83
CA MET A 296 1.72 0.79 -12.90
C MET A 296 0.79 -0.01 -13.83
N ALA A 297 0.24 0.63 -14.85
CA ALA A 297 -0.74 0.03 -15.77
C ALA A 297 -0.30 -1.32 -16.39
N ALA A 298 1.00 -1.58 -16.48
CA ALA A 298 1.51 -2.84 -17.04
C ALA A 298 1.39 -4.06 -16.10
N SER A 299 1.06 -3.88 -14.82
CA SER A 299 0.87 -5.01 -13.91
C SER A 299 -0.22 -5.95 -14.44
N GLY A 300 0.15 -7.22 -14.64
CA GLY A 300 -0.74 -8.24 -15.23
C GLY A 300 -0.90 -8.18 -16.74
N MET A 301 -0.14 -7.33 -17.43
CA MET A 301 -0.15 -7.17 -18.88
C MET A 301 1.13 -7.77 -19.51
N PRO A 302 1.12 -8.06 -20.83
CA PRO A 302 2.33 -8.46 -21.57
C PRO A 302 3.42 -7.37 -21.52
N GLU A 303 4.66 -7.74 -21.78
CA GLU A 303 5.73 -6.77 -22.05
C GLU A 303 5.40 -5.90 -23.27
N GLY A 304 5.86 -4.66 -23.27
CA GLY A 304 5.53 -3.70 -24.33
C GLY A 304 5.59 -2.25 -23.88
N SER A 305 4.94 -1.38 -24.65
CA SER A 305 4.88 0.06 -24.39
C SER A 305 3.63 0.44 -23.63
N TYR A 306 3.80 1.29 -22.61
CA TYR A 306 2.77 1.79 -21.71
C TYR A 306 2.97 3.27 -21.44
N THR A 307 2.15 3.85 -20.59
CA THR A 307 2.30 5.21 -20.08
C THR A 307 2.23 5.24 -18.56
N LEU A 308 2.86 6.23 -17.96
CA LEU A 308 2.70 6.59 -16.56
C LEU A 308 2.71 8.12 -16.43
N GLY A 309 1.62 8.72 -15.97
CA GLY A 309 1.51 10.17 -15.87
C GLY A 309 1.80 10.92 -17.18
N GLY A 310 1.41 10.33 -18.33
CA GLY A 310 1.64 10.88 -19.65
C GLY A 310 3.07 10.69 -20.20
N GLN A 311 3.95 9.99 -19.50
CA GLN A 311 5.30 9.65 -19.98
C GLN A 311 5.32 8.25 -20.57
N GLU A 312 6.15 8.05 -21.62
CA GLU A 312 6.30 6.74 -22.27
C GLU A 312 7.16 5.79 -21.42
N VAL A 313 6.66 4.58 -21.21
CA VAL A 313 7.30 3.50 -20.46
C VAL A 313 7.42 2.26 -21.34
N VAL A 314 8.55 1.59 -21.27
CA VAL A 314 8.72 0.26 -21.86
C VAL A 314 8.90 -0.77 -20.75
N VAL A 315 8.20 -1.89 -20.87
CA VAL A 315 8.35 -3.06 -19.98
C VAL A 315 9.09 -4.14 -20.75
N ALA A 316 10.23 -4.54 -20.21
CA ALA A 316 11.05 -5.62 -20.71
C ALA A 316 11.74 -6.34 -19.55
N ASP A 317 11.88 -7.66 -19.64
CA ASP A 317 12.47 -8.50 -18.58
C ASP A 317 11.84 -8.25 -17.20
N GLY A 318 10.52 -8.06 -17.15
CA GLY A 318 9.76 -7.80 -15.93
C GLY A 318 10.01 -6.42 -15.28
N THR A 319 10.69 -5.50 -15.97
CA THR A 319 11.03 -4.17 -15.46
C THR A 319 10.41 -3.07 -16.31
N ALA A 320 9.65 -2.17 -15.69
CA ALA A 320 9.12 -0.96 -16.31
C ALA A 320 10.15 0.18 -16.24
N ARG A 321 10.46 0.81 -17.37
CA ARG A 321 11.42 1.93 -17.44
C ARG A 321 10.88 3.04 -18.32
N LEU A 322 11.14 4.29 -17.93
CA LEU A 322 10.93 5.44 -18.82
C LEU A 322 11.78 5.27 -20.10
N VAL A 323 11.17 5.53 -21.24
CA VAL A 323 11.86 5.59 -22.53
C VAL A 323 12.92 6.69 -22.51
N GLU A 324 12.58 7.85 -21.95
CA GLU A 324 13.50 8.96 -21.76
C GLU A 324 14.15 8.87 -20.35
N GLY A 325 15.47 8.73 -20.28
CA GLY A 325 16.26 8.72 -19.04
C GLY A 325 16.41 7.37 -18.37
N GLY A 326 15.61 6.35 -18.72
CA GLY A 326 15.77 4.95 -18.27
C GLY A 326 15.48 4.67 -16.80
N SER A 327 14.91 5.63 -16.06
CA SER A 327 14.50 5.43 -14.66
C SER A 327 13.45 4.31 -14.56
N ILE A 328 13.48 3.53 -13.48
CA ILE A 328 12.37 2.62 -13.15
C ILE A 328 11.09 3.45 -13.03
N ALA A 329 10.01 2.96 -13.59
CA ALA A 329 8.74 3.66 -13.72
C ALA A 329 7.60 2.82 -13.11
N GLY A 330 7.72 2.57 -11.82
CA GLY A 330 6.81 1.74 -11.06
C GLY A 330 7.04 0.23 -11.24
N GLY A 331 6.26 -0.56 -10.49
CA GLY A 331 6.30 -2.01 -10.48
C GLY A 331 5.34 -2.66 -11.47
N VAL A 332 5.56 -3.96 -11.73
CA VAL A 332 4.64 -4.82 -12.47
C VAL A 332 4.14 -6.00 -11.64
N ALA A 333 4.66 -6.18 -10.44
CA ALA A 333 4.28 -7.23 -9.50
C ALA A 333 2.96 -6.89 -8.78
N THR A 334 2.22 -7.93 -8.37
CA THR A 334 1.11 -7.78 -7.40
C THR A 334 1.66 -7.82 -5.97
N LEU A 335 0.90 -7.36 -4.98
CA LEU A 335 1.38 -7.36 -3.58
C LEU A 335 1.61 -8.78 -3.05
N LEU A 336 0.86 -9.78 -3.51
CA LEU A 336 1.13 -11.18 -3.17
C LEU A 336 2.45 -11.68 -3.80
N ASP A 337 2.81 -11.19 -5.00
CA ASP A 337 4.11 -11.49 -5.61
C ASP A 337 5.25 -10.86 -4.79
N VAL A 338 5.06 -9.64 -4.29
CA VAL A 338 6.00 -8.97 -3.37
C VAL A 338 6.17 -9.78 -2.08
N VAL A 339 5.08 -10.19 -1.43
CA VAL A 339 5.11 -11.07 -0.24
C VAL A 339 5.86 -12.36 -0.54
N ARG A 340 5.52 -13.03 -1.65
CA ARG A 340 6.16 -14.28 -2.07
C ARG A 340 7.66 -14.11 -2.30
N TRP A 341 8.07 -13.06 -2.99
CA TRP A 341 9.47 -12.74 -3.23
C TRP A 341 10.22 -12.44 -1.91
N CYS A 342 9.63 -11.68 -0.99
CA CYS A 342 10.20 -11.43 0.33
C CYS A 342 10.44 -12.73 1.10
N VAL A 343 9.51 -13.68 1.03
CA VAL A 343 9.65 -14.97 1.74
C VAL A 343 10.70 -15.85 1.08
N HIS A 344 10.64 -16.05 -0.22
CA HIS A 344 11.48 -17.05 -0.90
C HIS A 344 12.89 -16.54 -1.23
N GLU A 345 13.02 -15.28 -1.64
CA GLU A 345 14.29 -14.72 -2.11
C GLU A 345 14.99 -13.88 -1.02
N ALA A 346 14.26 -13.05 -0.28
CA ALA A 346 14.85 -12.28 0.80
C ALA A 346 14.93 -13.06 2.13
N GLY A 347 14.26 -14.22 2.25
CA GLY A 347 14.29 -15.08 3.44
C GLY A 347 13.54 -14.51 4.64
N ILE A 348 12.54 -13.68 4.40
CA ILE A 348 11.68 -13.09 5.44
C ILE A 348 10.66 -14.15 5.90
N SER A 349 10.33 -14.18 7.19
CA SER A 349 9.29 -15.07 7.67
C SER A 349 7.94 -14.73 7.04
N LEU A 350 7.10 -15.76 6.79
CA LEU A 350 5.76 -15.53 6.23
C LEU A 350 4.94 -14.57 7.10
N LEU A 351 5.04 -14.71 8.43
CA LEU A 351 4.33 -13.84 9.37
C LEU A 351 4.76 -12.39 9.22
N ASP A 352 6.07 -12.13 9.15
CA ASP A 352 6.59 -10.77 9.04
C ASP A 352 6.24 -10.13 7.69
N ALA A 353 6.39 -10.88 6.58
CA ALA A 353 6.03 -10.39 5.25
C ALA A 353 4.53 -10.07 5.14
N VAL A 354 3.65 -10.96 5.66
CA VAL A 354 2.20 -10.72 5.68
C VAL A 354 1.85 -9.55 6.60
N THR A 355 2.50 -9.43 7.76
CA THR A 355 2.28 -8.29 8.68
C THR A 355 2.59 -6.96 8.00
N ALA A 356 3.74 -6.88 7.29
CA ALA A 356 4.14 -5.68 6.56
C ALA A 356 3.27 -5.38 5.32
N ALA A 357 2.59 -6.39 4.76
CA ALA A 357 1.68 -6.24 3.61
C ALA A 357 0.19 -6.12 4.02
N SER A 358 -0.15 -6.10 5.30
CA SER A 358 -1.54 -6.11 5.74
C SER A 358 -1.78 -5.30 7.02
N ALA A 359 -1.36 -5.79 8.18
CA ALA A 359 -1.67 -5.16 9.47
C ALA A 359 -0.93 -3.85 9.68
N THR A 360 0.32 -3.70 9.20
CA THR A 360 1.08 -2.46 9.34
C THR A 360 0.51 -1.33 8.49
N PRO A 361 0.31 -1.49 7.15
CA PRO A 361 -0.34 -0.46 6.34
C PRO A 361 -1.73 -0.10 6.84
N ALA A 362 -2.57 -1.09 7.18
CA ALA A 362 -3.90 -0.84 7.72
C ALA A 362 -3.87 0.07 8.94
N ARG A 363 -2.99 -0.23 9.91
CA ARG A 363 -2.83 0.58 11.14
C ARG A 363 -2.28 1.97 10.84
N THR A 364 -1.33 2.10 9.90
CA THR A 364 -0.70 3.39 9.55
C THR A 364 -1.71 4.36 8.96
N LEU A 365 -2.63 3.88 8.15
CA LEU A 365 -3.70 4.68 7.54
C LEU A 365 -5.02 4.65 8.33
N ALA A 366 -5.02 4.07 9.56
CA ALA A 366 -6.20 3.94 10.42
C ALA A 366 -7.40 3.26 9.72
N LEU A 367 -7.11 2.21 8.97
CA LEU A 367 -8.09 1.33 8.33
C LEU A 367 -8.42 0.15 9.26
N ASP A 368 -9.23 0.41 10.28
CA ASP A 368 -9.38 -0.48 11.45
C ASP A 368 -10.00 -1.85 11.14
N ASP A 369 -10.74 -1.98 10.05
CA ASP A 369 -11.52 -3.18 9.73
C ASP A 369 -10.82 -4.17 8.78
N VAL A 370 -9.61 -3.88 8.31
CA VAL A 370 -8.89 -4.65 7.29
C VAL A 370 -7.51 -5.12 7.75
N GLY A 371 -6.84 -5.92 6.92
CA GLY A 371 -5.45 -6.34 7.13
C GLY A 371 -5.23 -7.35 8.25
N ARG A 372 -6.29 -7.97 8.77
CA ARG A 372 -6.17 -8.99 9.82
C ARG A 372 -7.29 -10.03 9.78
N LEU A 373 -6.98 -11.27 10.14
CA LEU A 373 -7.97 -12.30 10.43
C LEU A 373 -8.24 -12.30 11.94
N ALA A 374 -9.23 -11.51 12.34
CA ALA A 374 -9.63 -11.39 13.74
C ALA A 374 -11.14 -11.06 13.83
N PRO A 375 -11.82 -11.35 14.94
CA PRO A 375 -13.23 -11.01 15.11
C PRO A 375 -13.50 -9.52 14.82
N SER A 376 -14.62 -9.24 14.17
CA SER A 376 -15.09 -7.93 13.71
C SER A 376 -14.36 -7.34 12.51
N ALA A 377 -13.23 -7.89 12.06
CA ALA A 377 -12.60 -7.46 10.81
C ALA A 377 -13.45 -7.85 9.60
N HIS A 378 -13.23 -7.18 8.47
CA HIS A 378 -13.82 -7.62 7.21
C HIS A 378 -13.39 -9.06 6.89
N ALA A 379 -14.30 -9.81 6.31
CA ALA A 379 -14.03 -11.17 5.83
C ALA A 379 -13.25 -11.10 4.50
N ASP A 380 -12.01 -10.64 4.60
CA ASP A 380 -11.03 -10.54 3.53
C ASP A 380 -9.99 -11.63 3.74
N VAL A 381 -10.08 -12.70 2.93
CA VAL A 381 -9.27 -13.92 3.11
C VAL A 381 -8.63 -14.31 1.79
N LEU A 382 -7.31 -14.45 1.80
CA LEU A 382 -6.59 -15.11 0.72
C LEU A 382 -6.38 -16.58 1.08
N VAL A 383 -6.64 -17.43 0.12
CA VAL A 383 -6.31 -18.86 0.18
C VAL A 383 -5.12 -19.07 -0.74
N VAL A 384 -4.01 -19.51 -0.18
CA VAL A 384 -2.78 -19.77 -0.94
C VAL A 384 -2.29 -21.22 -0.74
N ASP A 385 -1.52 -21.72 -1.71
CA ASP A 385 -0.83 -22.99 -1.62
C ASP A 385 0.52 -22.88 -0.88
N ASP A 386 1.28 -23.97 -0.80
CA ASP A 386 2.59 -24.00 -0.11
C ASP A 386 3.66 -23.12 -0.81
N ALA A 387 3.48 -22.84 -2.10
CA ALA A 387 4.34 -21.92 -2.86
C ALA A 387 3.89 -20.47 -2.77
N LEU A 388 2.90 -20.18 -1.92
CA LEU A 388 2.22 -18.88 -1.80
C LEU A 388 1.56 -18.42 -3.10
N SER A 389 1.19 -19.35 -3.98
CA SER A 389 0.39 -19.03 -5.17
C SER A 389 -1.07 -18.86 -4.77
N LEU A 390 -1.71 -17.84 -5.34
CA LEU A 390 -3.10 -17.54 -5.05
C LEU A 390 -4.03 -18.66 -5.57
N VAL A 391 -4.88 -19.20 -4.71
CA VAL A 391 -5.91 -20.17 -5.05
C VAL A 391 -7.29 -19.50 -5.14
N ARG A 392 -7.64 -18.68 -4.15
CA ARG A 392 -8.92 -17.96 -4.08
C ARG A 392 -8.78 -16.68 -3.28
N VAL A 393 -9.62 -15.70 -3.58
CA VAL A 393 -9.77 -14.47 -2.81
C VAL A 393 -11.21 -14.34 -2.32
N MET A 394 -11.38 -14.04 -1.04
CA MET A 394 -12.63 -13.57 -0.48
C MET A 394 -12.47 -12.10 -0.11
N ARG A 395 -13.40 -11.27 -0.56
CA ARG A 395 -13.48 -9.85 -0.17
C ARG A 395 -14.84 -9.56 0.44
N ARG A 396 -14.84 -9.07 1.68
CA ARG A 396 -16.07 -8.79 2.46
C ARG A 396 -17.05 -9.97 2.45
N GLY A 397 -16.51 -11.18 2.61
CA GLY A 397 -17.31 -12.41 2.67
C GLY A 397 -17.78 -12.96 1.33
N VAL A 398 -17.41 -12.35 0.22
CA VAL A 398 -17.77 -12.77 -1.14
C VAL A 398 -16.52 -13.29 -1.85
N TRP A 399 -16.61 -14.49 -2.43
CA TRP A 399 -15.56 -15.03 -3.30
C TRP A 399 -15.53 -14.27 -4.63
N LEU A 400 -14.34 -13.80 -5.01
CA LEU A 400 -14.09 -13.13 -6.28
C LEU A 400 -13.79 -14.13 -7.39
#